data_fc2621613821d6aa5e7bd65a9ecd7f27
#
_entry.id   fc2621613821d6aa5e7bd65a9ecd7f27
#
_cell.length_a   1.000
_cell.length_b   1.000
_cell.length_c   1.000
_cell.angle_alpha   90.00
_cell.angle_beta   90.00
_cell.angle_gamma   90.00
#
_symmetry.space_group_name_H-M   'P 1'
#
loop_
_entity.id
_entity.type
_entity.pdbx_description
1 polymer ?
#
loop_
_entity_poly.entity_id
_entity_poly.type
_entity_poly.pdbx_seq_one_letter_code
_entity_poly.pdbx_strand_id
1 'polypeptide(L)'
;MACIDLYYRRAVPTAYRIMIVTACMMLMPCTVPASDELPKEAVLPIGLAGKAIQASLDACNKDGYRVSVSVVDRAGVLRAMARADGAGPHTVDSSRKKAYTAASLRRPTTELAELINKVPTLQALSEMNDQVLMLGGGLPIEIGGEVVGGIGVGGAPGAHLDDACAQAGLGAIGAAPKVPATK
;
A
#
# COMPACT_ATOMS: atom_id res chain seq x y z
N MET A 1 -42.48 17.13 35.49
CA MET A 1 -41.18 17.63 35.97
C MET A 1 -41.28 18.66 37.10
N ALA A 2 -42.45 19.28 37.39
CA ALA A 2 -42.58 20.32 38.41
C ALA A 2 -42.83 19.83 39.85
N CYS A 3 -43.27 18.58 40.09
CA CYS A 3 -43.57 18.07 41.43
C CYS A 3 -42.37 17.53 42.22
N ILE A 4 -41.25 17.20 41.57
CA ILE A 4 -40.05 16.67 42.24
C ILE A 4 -39.20 17.80 42.82
N ASP A 5 -39.28 19.01 42.25
CA ASP A 5 -38.52 20.18 42.70
C ASP A 5 -38.92 20.74 44.05
N LEU A 6 -40.23 20.59 44.44
CA LEU A 6 -40.71 21.13 45.70
C LEU A 6 -40.40 20.27 46.94
N TYR A 7 -40.27 18.95 46.74
CA TYR A 7 -39.95 18.01 47.83
C TYR A 7 -38.45 18.07 48.20
N TYR A 8 -37.59 18.29 47.23
CA TYR A 8 -36.12 18.34 47.45
C TYR A 8 -35.67 19.65 48.12
N ARG A 9 -36.46 20.73 48.05
CA ARG A 9 -36.11 22.03 48.65
C ARG A 9 -36.20 22.07 50.17
N ARG A 10 -36.98 21.15 50.80
CA ARG A 10 -37.23 21.22 52.27
C ARG A 10 -36.43 20.23 53.11
N ALA A 11 -35.80 19.23 52.54
CA ALA A 11 -35.24 18.09 53.31
C ALA A 11 -33.72 17.93 53.28
N VAL A 12 -32.95 18.69 52.47
CA VAL A 12 -31.51 18.47 52.32
C VAL A 12 -30.71 19.73 52.65
N PRO A 13 -29.77 19.68 53.62
CA PRO A 13 -28.93 20.82 53.97
C PRO A 13 -28.07 21.25 52.77
N THR A 14 -27.80 22.56 52.70
CA THR A 14 -27.11 23.23 51.57
C THR A 14 -25.76 22.59 51.21
N ALA A 15 -25.03 22.07 52.21
CA ALA A 15 -23.77 21.39 52.03
C ALA A 15 -23.90 20.07 51.21
N TYR A 16 -25.02 19.35 51.38
CA TYR A 16 -25.26 18.08 50.68
C TYR A 16 -25.66 18.29 49.21
N ARG A 17 -26.28 19.47 48.91
CA ARG A 17 -26.66 19.86 47.53
C ARG A 17 -25.42 20.12 46.66
N ILE A 18 -24.39 20.74 47.21
CA ILE A 18 -23.13 21.02 46.51
C ILE A 18 -22.43 19.71 46.19
N MET A 19 -22.45 18.74 47.12
CA MET A 19 -21.81 17.46 46.93
C MET A 19 -22.44 16.57 45.85
N ILE A 20 -23.78 16.61 45.72
CA ILE A 20 -24.52 15.87 44.67
C ILE A 20 -24.33 16.48 43.30
N VAL A 21 -24.27 17.81 43.18
CA VAL A 21 -24.05 18.50 41.91
C VAL A 21 -22.62 18.25 41.41
N THR A 22 -21.62 18.24 42.32
CA THR A 22 -20.23 17.97 41.97
C THR A 22 -20.01 16.51 41.57
N ALA A 23 -20.70 15.55 42.22
CA ALA A 23 -20.63 14.12 41.86
C ALA A 23 -21.33 13.81 40.51
N CYS A 24 -22.40 14.52 40.18
CA CYS A 24 -23.11 14.33 38.91
C CYS A 24 -22.35 14.91 37.71
N MET A 25 -21.46 15.89 37.93
CA MET A 25 -20.62 16.48 36.87
C MET A 25 -19.43 15.58 36.47
N MET A 26 -19.05 14.62 37.33
CA MET A 26 -17.93 13.68 37.04
C MET A 26 -18.36 12.41 36.31
N LEU A 27 -19.67 12.21 36.10
CA LEU A 27 -20.23 11.03 35.42
C LEU A 27 -20.76 11.34 34.01
N MET A 28 -20.28 12.41 33.37
CA MET A 28 -20.57 12.57 31.95
C MET A 28 -19.76 11.50 31.16
N PRO A 29 -20.43 10.52 30.56
CA PRO A 29 -19.73 9.62 29.65
C PRO A 29 -19.14 10.46 28.52
N CYS A 30 -17.82 10.43 28.38
CA CYS A 30 -17.15 10.97 27.22
C CYS A 30 -17.56 10.09 26.03
N THR A 31 -18.68 10.43 25.38
CA THR A 31 -19.06 9.79 24.11
C THR A 31 -18.09 10.29 23.07
N VAL A 32 -17.02 9.53 22.82
CA VAL A 32 -16.21 9.69 21.62
C VAL A 32 -17.13 9.34 20.46
N PRO A 33 -17.42 10.26 19.53
CA PRO A 33 -18.16 9.90 18.34
C PRO A 33 -17.29 8.90 17.57
N ALA A 34 -17.69 7.63 17.56
CA ALA A 34 -17.17 6.69 16.59
C ALA A 34 -17.63 7.20 15.23
N SER A 35 -16.70 7.54 14.36
CA SER A 35 -17.05 7.81 12.97
C SER A 35 -17.44 6.47 12.35
N ASP A 36 -18.73 6.27 12.13
CA ASP A 36 -19.26 5.09 11.43
C ASP A 36 -18.90 5.09 9.93
N GLU A 37 -18.12 6.06 9.48
CA GLU A 37 -17.71 6.15 8.08
C GLU A 37 -16.55 5.17 7.83
N LEU A 38 -16.82 4.15 7.01
CA LEU A 38 -15.79 3.22 6.55
C LEU A 38 -14.73 3.96 5.73
N PRO A 39 -13.44 3.62 5.90
CA PRO A 39 -12.39 4.23 5.11
C PRO A 39 -12.60 3.95 3.62
N LYS A 40 -12.51 5.00 2.78
CA LYS A 40 -12.57 4.89 1.33
C LYS A 40 -11.19 4.49 0.82
N GLU A 41 -11.13 3.46 -0.01
CA GLU A 41 -9.91 2.96 -0.61
C GLU A 41 -9.91 3.21 -2.13
N ALA A 42 -8.81 3.79 -2.64
CA ALA A 42 -8.64 3.95 -4.07
C ALA A 42 -8.32 2.60 -4.72
N VAL A 43 -9.08 2.24 -5.75
CA VAL A 43 -8.93 0.99 -6.49
C VAL A 43 -8.25 1.25 -7.83
N LEU A 44 -7.21 0.49 -8.16
CA LEU A 44 -6.56 0.55 -9.46
C LEU A 44 -7.49 -0.05 -10.55
N PRO A 45 -7.96 0.75 -11.53
CA PRO A 45 -8.81 0.24 -12.62
C PRO A 45 -8.07 -0.78 -13.47
N ILE A 46 -8.78 -1.85 -13.89
CA ILE A 46 -8.19 -2.91 -14.72
C ILE A 46 -7.65 -2.38 -16.05
N GLY A 47 -8.30 -1.36 -16.63
CA GLY A 47 -7.81 -0.72 -17.84
C GLY A 47 -6.46 -0.04 -17.70
N LEU A 48 -6.19 0.59 -16.54
CA LEU A 48 -4.88 1.17 -16.24
C LEU A 48 -3.83 0.08 -16.01
N ALA A 49 -4.18 -1.01 -15.30
CA ALA A 49 -3.30 -2.15 -15.13
C ALA A 49 -2.87 -2.75 -16.48
N GLY A 50 -3.81 -2.97 -17.39
CA GLY A 50 -3.54 -3.46 -18.74
C GLY A 50 -2.65 -2.53 -19.56
N LYS A 51 -2.93 -1.21 -19.49
CA LYS A 51 -2.11 -0.19 -20.16
C LYS A 51 -0.66 -0.16 -19.65
N ALA A 52 -0.47 -0.24 -18.34
CA ALA A 52 0.86 -0.30 -17.73
C ALA A 52 1.62 -1.56 -18.16
N ILE A 53 0.96 -2.72 -18.17
CA ILE A 53 1.55 -3.98 -18.62
C ILE A 53 2.02 -3.88 -20.07
N GLN A 54 1.16 -3.40 -20.97
CA GLN A 54 1.50 -3.31 -22.37
C GLN A 54 2.71 -2.39 -22.60
N ALA A 55 2.71 -1.21 -21.97
CA ALA A 55 3.81 -0.26 -22.10
C ALA A 55 5.15 -0.83 -21.56
N SER A 56 5.09 -1.58 -20.46
CA SER A 56 6.29 -2.26 -19.93
C SER A 56 6.81 -3.34 -20.88
N LEU A 57 5.91 -4.16 -21.44
CA LEU A 57 6.27 -5.17 -22.43
C LEU A 57 6.89 -4.55 -23.68
N ASP A 58 6.29 -3.48 -24.19
CA ASP A 58 6.77 -2.78 -25.38
C ASP A 58 8.17 -2.18 -25.15
N ALA A 59 8.39 -1.57 -23.98
CA ALA A 59 9.68 -1.01 -23.60
C ALA A 59 10.77 -2.10 -23.56
N CYS A 60 10.53 -3.19 -22.83
CA CYS A 60 11.48 -4.30 -22.76
C CYS A 60 11.71 -4.98 -24.12
N ASN A 61 10.65 -5.17 -24.91
CA ASN A 61 10.73 -5.81 -26.22
C ASN A 61 11.53 -4.98 -27.22
N LYS A 62 11.46 -3.66 -27.16
CA LYS A 62 12.24 -2.74 -27.98
C LYS A 62 13.75 -2.97 -27.81
N ASP A 63 14.17 -3.30 -26.58
CA ASP A 63 15.57 -3.59 -26.27
C ASP A 63 15.91 -5.09 -26.40
N GLY A 64 14.99 -5.90 -26.94
CA GLY A 64 15.16 -7.33 -27.19
C GLY A 64 14.91 -8.22 -25.97
N TYR A 65 14.47 -7.69 -24.84
CA TYR A 65 14.23 -8.49 -23.62
C TYR A 65 12.86 -9.17 -23.66
N ARG A 66 12.80 -10.42 -23.22
CA ARG A 66 11.59 -11.21 -23.11
C ARG A 66 11.21 -11.35 -21.63
N VAL A 67 10.18 -10.62 -21.21
CA VAL A 67 9.84 -10.47 -19.81
C VAL A 67 8.39 -10.88 -19.53
N SER A 68 8.08 -11.12 -18.27
CA SER A 68 6.72 -11.10 -17.73
C SER A 68 6.50 -9.82 -16.95
N VAL A 69 5.28 -9.30 -17.03
CA VAL A 69 4.85 -8.11 -16.29
C VAL A 69 3.59 -8.47 -15.51
N SER A 70 3.59 -8.17 -14.23
CA SER A 70 2.45 -8.37 -13.33
C SER A 70 2.07 -7.07 -12.66
N VAL A 71 0.76 -6.84 -12.49
CA VAL A 71 0.19 -5.73 -11.72
C VAL A 71 -0.69 -6.31 -10.62
N VAL A 72 -0.44 -5.90 -9.39
CA VAL A 72 -1.27 -6.22 -8.22
C VAL A 72 -1.96 -4.96 -7.71
N ASP A 73 -3.07 -5.14 -6.98
CA ASP A 73 -3.72 -4.05 -6.26
C ASP A 73 -3.02 -3.74 -4.92
N ARG A 74 -3.58 -2.83 -4.17
CA ARG A 74 -3.06 -2.39 -2.86
C ARG A 74 -2.98 -3.54 -1.84
N ALA A 75 -3.87 -4.53 -1.92
CA ALA A 75 -3.87 -5.72 -1.07
C ALA A 75 -2.88 -6.80 -1.55
N GLY A 76 -2.14 -6.56 -2.65
CA GLY A 76 -1.22 -7.53 -3.24
C GLY A 76 -1.90 -8.59 -4.10
N VAL A 77 -3.21 -8.44 -4.38
CA VAL A 77 -3.96 -9.38 -5.21
C VAL A 77 -3.71 -9.07 -6.69
N LEU A 78 -3.43 -10.12 -7.47
CA LEU A 78 -3.16 -9.99 -8.91
C LEU A 78 -4.36 -9.38 -9.65
N ARG A 79 -4.12 -8.26 -10.35
CA ARG A 79 -5.10 -7.59 -11.20
C ARG A 79 -5.00 -8.04 -12.64
N ALA A 80 -3.78 -8.07 -13.16
CA ALA A 80 -3.49 -8.52 -14.52
C ALA A 80 -2.03 -8.93 -14.65
N MET A 81 -1.74 -9.78 -15.64
CA MET A 81 -0.38 -10.21 -15.98
C MET A 81 -0.30 -10.58 -17.45
N ALA A 82 0.85 -10.33 -18.05
CA ALA A 82 1.20 -10.88 -19.34
C ALA A 82 2.66 -11.33 -19.38
N ARG A 83 2.91 -12.42 -20.12
CA ARG A 83 4.22 -12.97 -20.38
C ARG A 83 4.52 -12.83 -21.88
N ALA A 84 5.62 -12.19 -22.23
CA ALA A 84 6.08 -12.13 -23.62
C ALA A 84 6.42 -13.52 -24.17
N ASP A 85 6.23 -13.71 -25.46
CA ASP A 85 6.66 -14.91 -26.13
C ASP A 85 8.17 -15.11 -25.97
N GLY A 86 8.56 -16.31 -25.56
CA GLY A 86 9.96 -16.64 -25.28
C GLY A 86 10.49 -16.21 -23.90
N ALA A 87 9.69 -15.52 -23.07
CA ALA A 87 10.08 -15.28 -21.69
C ALA A 87 10.14 -16.59 -20.89
N GLY A 88 11.14 -16.71 -19.99
CA GLY A 88 11.33 -17.91 -19.18
C GLY A 88 10.15 -18.17 -18.24
N PRO A 89 9.81 -19.43 -17.90
CA PRO A 89 8.65 -19.74 -17.07
C PRO A 89 8.76 -19.16 -15.65
N HIS A 90 9.95 -19.02 -15.09
CA HIS A 90 10.21 -18.42 -13.77
C HIS A 90 9.85 -16.94 -13.71
N THR A 91 9.77 -16.24 -14.87
CA THR A 91 9.47 -14.80 -14.91
C THR A 91 8.05 -14.47 -14.50
N VAL A 92 7.13 -15.43 -14.66
CA VAL A 92 5.73 -15.31 -14.22
C VAL A 92 5.65 -15.11 -12.73
N ASP A 93 6.29 -15.99 -11.96
CA ASP A 93 6.26 -15.91 -10.50
C ASP A 93 7.11 -14.74 -9.98
N SER A 94 8.31 -14.53 -10.57
CA SER A 94 9.18 -13.44 -10.13
C SER A 94 8.55 -12.06 -10.37
N SER A 95 7.90 -11.81 -11.51
CA SER A 95 7.21 -10.54 -11.78
C SER A 95 6.09 -10.29 -10.77
N ARG A 96 5.29 -11.34 -10.46
CA ARG A 96 4.20 -11.26 -9.49
C ARG A 96 4.73 -10.95 -8.07
N LYS A 97 5.78 -11.65 -7.65
CA LYS A 97 6.41 -11.43 -6.33
C LYS A 97 7.04 -10.04 -6.21
N LYS A 98 7.68 -9.54 -7.26
CA LYS A 98 8.21 -8.17 -7.30
C LYS A 98 7.08 -7.14 -7.18
N ALA A 99 5.98 -7.32 -7.90
CA ALA A 99 4.80 -6.45 -7.80
C ALA A 99 4.21 -6.45 -6.39
N TYR A 100 4.03 -7.66 -5.80
CA TYR A 100 3.56 -7.83 -4.44
C TYR A 100 4.46 -7.12 -3.42
N THR A 101 5.76 -7.34 -3.51
CA THR A 101 6.75 -6.74 -2.61
C THR A 101 6.69 -5.22 -2.66
N ALA A 102 6.65 -4.65 -3.87
CA ALA A 102 6.58 -3.21 -4.05
C ALA A 102 5.29 -2.60 -3.52
N ALA A 103 4.13 -3.25 -3.74
CA ALA A 103 2.83 -2.81 -3.20
C ALA A 103 2.79 -2.89 -1.67
N SER A 104 3.25 -4.00 -1.10
CA SER A 104 3.21 -4.29 0.32
C SER A 104 4.14 -3.40 1.14
N LEU A 105 5.40 -3.26 0.70
CA LEU A 105 6.41 -2.47 1.40
C LEU A 105 6.46 -1.01 0.92
N ARG A 106 5.67 -0.65 -0.09
CA ARG A 106 5.52 0.71 -0.65
C ARG A 106 6.86 1.35 -1.05
N ARG A 107 7.77 0.52 -1.58
CA ARG A 107 9.11 0.93 -2.01
C ARG A 107 9.53 0.16 -3.26
N PRO A 108 10.39 0.73 -4.10
CA PRO A 108 11.07 -0.01 -5.18
C PRO A 108 11.81 -1.21 -4.63
N THR A 109 11.69 -2.35 -5.29
CA THR A 109 12.35 -3.59 -4.84
C THR A 109 13.86 -3.53 -4.95
N THR A 110 14.40 -2.68 -5.83
CA THR A 110 15.84 -2.39 -5.91
C THR A 110 16.34 -1.73 -4.61
N GLU A 111 15.62 -0.72 -4.10
CA GLU A 111 15.98 -0.09 -2.82
C GLU A 111 15.92 -1.07 -1.64
N LEU A 112 14.92 -1.97 -1.65
CA LEU A 112 14.78 -3.00 -0.62
C LEU A 112 15.94 -4.00 -0.67
N ALA A 113 16.35 -4.43 -1.88
CA ALA A 113 17.50 -5.30 -2.08
C ALA A 113 18.79 -4.64 -1.57
N GLU A 114 18.99 -3.35 -1.88
CA GLU A 114 20.13 -2.60 -1.36
C GLU A 114 20.10 -2.45 0.16
N LEU A 115 18.92 -2.23 0.75
CA LEU A 115 18.75 -2.08 2.17
C LEU A 115 19.16 -3.35 2.93
N ILE A 116 18.65 -4.52 2.51
CA ILE A 116 19.01 -5.79 3.17
C ILE A 116 20.49 -6.14 3.00
N ASN A 117 21.10 -5.75 1.88
CA ASN A 117 22.55 -5.94 1.66
C ASN A 117 23.40 -5.04 2.59
N LYS A 118 22.94 -3.82 2.86
CA LYS A 118 23.64 -2.86 3.73
C LYS A 118 23.44 -3.14 5.23
N VAL A 119 22.31 -3.76 5.60
CA VAL A 119 21.90 -3.98 6.98
C VAL A 119 21.60 -5.47 7.21
N PRO A 120 22.61 -6.29 7.60
CA PRO A 120 22.45 -7.74 7.72
C PRO A 120 21.32 -8.20 8.63
N THR A 121 20.97 -7.42 9.67
CA THR A 121 19.86 -7.71 10.59
C THR A 121 18.49 -7.66 9.91
N LEU A 122 18.39 -7.07 8.71
CA LEU A 122 17.16 -6.99 7.92
C LEU A 122 17.02 -8.09 6.87
N GLN A 123 17.98 -9.02 6.77
CA GLN A 123 17.92 -10.11 5.78
C GLN A 123 16.67 -10.99 5.96
N ALA A 124 16.19 -11.17 7.19
CA ALA A 124 14.96 -11.90 7.48
C ALA A 124 13.70 -11.30 6.83
N LEU A 125 13.75 -10.03 6.35
CA LEU A 125 12.63 -9.45 5.60
C LEU A 125 12.33 -10.22 4.31
N SER A 126 13.33 -10.85 3.69
CA SER A 126 13.14 -11.69 2.49
C SER A 126 12.39 -12.99 2.76
N GLU A 127 12.27 -13.38 4.03
CA GLU A 127 11.66 -14.63 4.49
C GLU A 127 10.31 -14.43 5.18
N MET A 128 9.77 -13.19 5.20
CA MET A 128 8.50 -12.90 5.89
C MET A 128 7.33 -13.75 5.39
N ASN A 129 7.28 -14.00 4.09
CA ASN A 129 6.33 -14.91 3.44
C ASN A 129 6.78 -15.26 2.02
N ASP A 130 6.13 -16.25 1.43
CA ASP A 130 6.48 -16.80 0.12
C ASP A 130 6.23 -15.83 -1.06
N GLN A 131 5.57 -14.70 -0.83
CA GLN A 131 5.25 -13.72 -1.86
C GLN A 131 6.31 -12.62 -1.99
N VAL A 132 7.17 -12.48 -1.01
CA VAL A 132 8.23 -11.45 -0.99
C VAL A 132 9.39 -11.85 -1.87
N LEU A 133 9.88 -10.90 -2.68
CA LEU A 133 11.10 -11.05 -3.48
C LEU A 133 11.88 -9.73 -3.49
N MET A 134 13.03 -9.71 -2.81
CA MET A 134 13.92 -8.56 -2.73
C MET A 134 14.87 -8.52 -3.94
N LEU A 135 14.29 -8.30 -5.12
CA LEU A 135 15.02 -8.24 -6.40
C LEU A 135 14.42 -7.12 -7.25
N GLY A 136 15.23 -6.21 -7.77
CA GLY A 136 14.78 -5.07 -8.57
C GLY A 136 13.89 -5.44 -9.75
N GLY A 137 13.08 -4.50 -10.19
CA GLY A 137 12.03 -4.66 -11.20
C GLY A 137 10.61 -4.54 -10.63
N GLY A 138 10.45 -4.30 -9.33
CA GLY A 138 9.17 -4.04 -8.70
C GLY A 138 9.04 -2.59 -8.26
N LEU A 139 7.98 -1.91 -8.67
CA LEU A 139 7.70 -0.51 -8.33
C LEU A 139 6.30 -0.36 -7.75
N PRO A 140 6.10 0.47 -6.70
CA PRO A 140 4.76 0.82 -6.24
C PRO A 140 4.05 1.68 -7.30
N ILE A 141 2.75 1.46 -7.47
CA ILE A 141 1.88 2.30 -8.31
C ILE A 141 1.30 3.36 -7.40
N GLU A 142 1.78 4.61 -7.55
CA GLU A 142 1.30 5.74 -6.78
C GLU A 142 0.48 6.67 -7.68
N ILE A 143 -0.77 6.93 -7.30
CA ILE A 143 -1.70 7.83 -8.00
C ILE A 143 -2.34 8.75 -6.95
N GLY A 144 -2.28 10.05 -7.19
CA GLY A 144 -2.85 11.03 -6.25
C GLY A 144 -2.21 11.05 -4.85
N GLY A 145 -0.96 10.59 -4.74
CA GLY A 145 -0.23 10.51 -3.46
C GLY A 145 -0.51 9.25 -2.66
N GLU A 146 -1.31 8.31 -3.20
CA GLU A 146 -1.60 7.02 -2.56
C GLU A 146 -1.02 5.86 -3.37
N VAL A 147 -0.47 4.86 -2.67
CA VAL A 147 -0.09 3.60 -3.29
C VAL A 147 -1.34 2.75 -3.49
N VAL A 148 -1.75 2.58 -4.74
CA VAL A 148 -2.95 1.85 -5.17
C VAL A 148 -2.64 0.44 -5.65
N GLY A 149 -1.37 0.06 -5.72
CA GLY A 149 -0.93 -1.26 -6.16
C GLY A 149 0.57 -1.33 -6.38
N GLY A 150 1.01 -2.34 -7.11
CA GLY A 150 2.40 -2.52 -7.54
C GLY A 150 2.49 -3.12 -8.93
N ILE A 151 3.55 -2.77 -9.64
CA ILE A 151 3.95 -3.39 -10.90
C ILE A 151 5.26 -4.13 -10.70
N GLY A 152 5.42 -5.29 -11.33
CA GLY A 152 6.67 -6.06 -11.32
C GLY A 152 7.01 -6.56 -12.70
N VAL A 153 8.25 -6.39 -13.09
CA VAL A 153 8.84 -6.90 -14.33
C VAL A 153 9.91 -7.92 -13.99
N GLY A 154 9.98 -8.99 -14.73
CA GLY A 154 11.03 -10.00 -14.56
C GLY A 154 11.39 -10.66 -15.88
N GLY A 155 12.68 -10.83 -16.13
CA GLY A 155 13.19 -11.52 -17.31
C GLY A 155 14.27 -10.77 -18.10
N ALA A 156 14.49 -9.49 -17.88
CA ALA A 156 15.64 -8.79 -18.42
C ALA A 156 16.96 -9.29 -17.77
N PRO A 157 18.11 -9.14 -18.44
CA PRO A 157 19.39 -9.66 -17.92
C PRO A 157 19.89 -8.98 -16.64
N GLY A 158 19.27 -7.88 -16.22
CA GLY A 158 19.63 -7.14 -15.01
C GLY A 158 18.43 -6.47 -14.36
N ALA A 159 18.44 -6.40 -13.03
CA ALA A 159 17.36 -5.81 -12.25
C ALA A 159 17.03 -4.36 -12.65
N HIS A 160 18.05 -3.54 -12.96
CA HIS A 160 17.88 -2.16 -13.42
C HIS A 160 17.16 -2.06 -14.78
N LEU A 161 17.25 -3.08 -15.62
CA LEU A 161 16.54 -3.15 -16.90
C LEU A 161 15.07 -3.49 -16.68
N ASP A 162 14.79 -4.42 -15.76
CA ASP A 162 13.41 -4.68 -15.30
C ASP A 162 12.79 -3.41 -14.70
N ASP A 163 13.54 -2.63 -13.89
CA ASP A 163 13.08 -1.35 -13.32
C ASP A 163 12.75 -0.33 -14.42
N ALA A 164 13.60 -0.21 -15.46
CA ALA A 164 13.36 0.71 -16.56
C ALA A 164 12.07 0.36 -17.33
N CYS A 165 11.82 -0.92 -17.57
CA CYS A 165 10.57 -1.36 -18.19
C CYS A 165 9.34 -1.09 -17.28
N ALA A 166 9.47 -1.32 -15.97
CA ALA A 166 8.41 -1.03 -15.02
C ALA A 166 8.10 0.48 -14.99
N GLN A 167 9.11 1.34 -15.01
CA GLN A 167 8.97 2.79 -15.09
C GLN A 167 8.23 3.25 -16.35
N ALA A 168 8.53 2.64 -17.51
CA ALA A 168 7.80 2.90 -18.74
C ALA A 168 6.29 2.60 -18.59
N GLY A 169 5.96 1.49 -17.93
CA GLY A 169 4.58 1.14 -17.60
C GLY A 169 3.90 2.17 -16.71
N LEU A 170 4.58 2.62 -15.64
CA LEU A 170 4.05 3.66 -14.75
C LEU A 170 3.85 4.99 -15.47
N GLY A 171 4.82 5.41 -16.31
CA GLY A 171 4.72 6.61 -17.11
C GLY A 171 3.50 6.62 -18.04
N ALA A 172 3.16 5.47 -18.62
CA ALA A 172 2.01 5.32 -19.53
C ALA A 172 0.65 5.55 -18.82
N ILE A 173 0.58 5.38 -17.51
CA ILE A 173 -0.66 5.58 -16.73
C ILE A 173 -0.63 6.85 -15.87
N GLY A 174 0.41 7.70 -16.02
CA GLY A 174 0.56 8.91 -15.22
C GLY A 174 0.90 8.65 -13.75
N ALA A 175 1.35 7.44 -13.40
CA ALA A 175 1.86 7.11 -12.10
C ALA A 175 3.38 7.33 -12.11
N ALA A 176 3.87 8.18 -11.22
CA ALA A 176 5.31 8.35 -11.04
C ALA A 176 5.74 7.58 -9.78
N PRO A 177 6.78 6.72 -9.84
CA PRO A 177 7.38 6.24 -8.61
C PRO A 177 8.02 7.45 -7.92
N LYS A 178 7.80 7.63 -6.63
CA LYS A 178 8.67 8.47 -5.80
C LYS A 178 10.03 7.78 -5.77
N VAL A 179 10.87 8.08 -6.74
CA VAL A 179 12.30 7.81 -6.61
C VAL A 179 12.81 8.86 -5.64
N PRO A 180 13.32 8.50 -4.45
CA PRO A 180 14.00 9.47 -3.60
C PRO A 180 15.11 10.09 -4.44
N ALA A 181 15.15 11.43 -4.50
CA ALA A 181 16.27 12.12 -5.11
C ALA A 181 17.54 11.59 -4.45
N THR A 182 18.39 10.94 -5.21
CA THR A 182 19.73 10.56 -4.79
C THR A 182 20.45 11.83 -4.33
N LYS A 183 20.68 11.94 -3.01
CA LYS A 183 21.61 12.93 -2.45
C LYS A 183 23.03 12.46 -2.64
#